data_10218358c97cd8970d18e7e59b565884
#
_entry.id   10218358c97cd8970d18e7e59b565884
#
_cell.length_a   1.000
_cell.length_b   1.000
_cell.length_c   1.000
_cell.angle_alpha   90.00
_cell.angle_beta   90.00
_cell.angle_gamma   90.00
#
_symmetry.space_group_name_H-M   'P 1'
#
loop_
_entity.id
_entity.type
_entity.pdbx_description
1 polymer ?
#
loop_
_entity_poly.entity_id
_entity_poly.type
_entity_poly.pdbx_seq_one_letter_code
_entity_poly.pdbx_strand_id
1 'polypeptide(L)'
;TNNSNRGNNSAQPVDAANPRNYSDPEGGKGNVNGHIIRFKEENTASESFEWDIYLFGAEASMDANINLSGLNDNNDLSSPDGMWFDPRGVLWIQTDDGAYTDVTNCMMLAALPGQVGDGGVVTTSNGQATIAGAKVTDE
;
A
#
# COMPACT_ATOMS: atom_id res chain seq x y z
N THR A 1 -7.32 -4.27 0.35
CA THR A 1 -6.69 -3.24 -0.50
C THR A 1 -7.44 -1.93 -0.41
N ASN A 2 -6.78 -0.85 -0.72
CA ASN A 2 -7.38 0.46 -0.90
C ASN A 2 -6.68 1.15 -2.07
N ASN A 3 -7.45 1.66 -3.00
CA ASN A 3 -6.92 2.38 -4.14
C ASN A 3 -7.60 3.73 -4.30
N SER A 4 -7.03 4.55 -5.11
CA SER A 4 -7.48 5.83 -5.66
C SER A 4 -8.38 6.73 -4.80
N ASN A 5 -8.24 8.00 -4.92
CA ASN A 5 -9.16 9.08 -4.50
C ASN A 5 -9.61 9.17 -3.04
N ARG A 6 -9.33 8.19 -2.17
CA ARG A 6 -9.57 8.38 -0.74
C ARG A 6 -8.62 9.44 -0.19
N GLY A 7 -9.15 10.30 0.65
CA GLY A 7 -8.40 11.41 1.22
C GLY A 7 -8.36 12.67 0.37
N ASN A 8 -8.94 12.67 -0.82
CA ASN A 8 -8.91 13.84 -1.68
C ASN A 8 -10.06 14.83 -1.44
N ASN A 9 -10.95 14.54 -0.52
CA ASN A 9 -12.07 15.41 -0.19
C ASN A 9 -12.41 15.39 1.31
N SER A 10 -13.18 16.37 1.75
CA SER A 10 -13.53 16.52 3.16
C SER A 10 -14.39 15.39 3.74
N ALA A 11 -15.07 14.62 2.92
CA ALA A 11 -15.86 13.48 3.35
C ALA A 11 -15.02 12.22 3.58
N GLN A 12 -13.80 12.21 3.07
CA GLN A 12 -12.85 11.11 3.19
C GLN A 12 -11.46 11.66 3.53
N PRO A 13 -11.28 12.27 4.71
CA PRO A 13 -9.99 12.82 5.12
C PRO A 13 -8.98 11.69 5.32
N VAL A 14 -7.71 12.04 5.36
CA VAL A 14 -6.65 11.11 5.74
C VAL A 14 -6.83 10.65 7.18
N ASP A 15 -6.58 9.39 7.42
CA ASP A 15 -6.60 8.74 8.74
C ASP A 15 -5.50 7.66 8.82
N ALA A 16 -5.43 6.94 9.92
CA ALA A 16 -4.40 5.92 10.11
C ALA A 16 -4.48 4.77 9.08
N ALA A 17 -5.67 4.43 8.62
CA ALA A 17 -5.88 3.36 7.64
C ALA A 17 -5.75 3.84 6.19
N ASN A 18 -5.79 5.14 5.95
CA ASN A 18 -5.57 5.77 4.65
C ASN A 18 -4.76 7.06 4.82
N PRO A 19 -3.47 6.96 5.13
CA PRO A 19 -2.69 8.09 5.61
C PRO A 19 -2.15 9.00 4.52
N ARG A 20 -2.35 8.69 3.24
CA ARG A 20 -1.78 9.45 2.13
C ARG A 20 -2.83 10.26 1.37
N ASN A 21 -2.46 11.49 1.05
CA ASN A 21 -3.16 12.35 0.11
C ASN A 21 -2.11 13.18 -0.63
N TYR A 22 -1.89 12.87 -1.87
CA TYR A 22 -0.89 13.51 -2.73
C TYR A 22 -1.45 13.74 -4.13
N SER A 23 -0.72 14.50 -4.93
CA SER A 23 -1.02 14.67 -6.34
C SER A 23 0.00 13.87 -7.15
N ASP A 24 -0.54 13.10 -8.06
CA ASP A 24 0.20 12.34 -9.04
C ASP A 24 0.60 13.23 -10.21
N PRO A 25 1.76 13.05 -10.82
CA PRO A 25 2.17 13.76 -12.02
C PRO A 25 1.16 13.67 -13.17
N GLU A 26 0.45 12.55 -13.31
CA GLU A 26 -0.58 12.31 -14.32
C GLU A 26 -1.95 12.91 -13.95
N GLY A 27 -2.04 13.60 -12.81
CA GLY A 27 -3.20 14.39 -12.41
C GLY A 27 -4.17 13.71 -11.44
N GLY A 28 -3.89 12.50 -10.99
CA GLY A 28 -4.60 11.84 -9.90
C GLY A 28 -4.40 12.57 -8.56
N LYS A 29 -5.34 12.39 -7.65
CA LYS A 29 -5.30 12.98 -6.30
C LYS A 29 -5.83 12.02 -5.26
N GLY A 30 -5.30 12.12 -4.07
CA GLY A 30 -5.65 11.27 -2.94
C GLY A 30 -4.59 10.20 -2.68
N ASN A 31 -4.99 8.98 -2.45
CA ASN A 31 -4.08 7.83 -2.35
C ASN A 31 -4.09 7.08 -3.69
N VAL A 32 -3.47 7.67 -4.69
CA VAL A 32 -3.62 7.30 -6.10
C VAL A 32 -3.16 5.87 -6.36
N ASN A 33 -1.97 5.51 -5.89
CA ASN A 33 -1.41 4.17 -6.13
C ASN A 33 -1.92 3.10 -5.15
N GLY A 34 -2.69 3.51 -4.14
CA GLY A 34 -3.30 2.57 -3.20
C GLY A 34 -2.34 1.94 -2.20
N HIS A 35 -2.84 1.00 -1.41
CA HIS A 35 -2.05 0.25 -0.44
C HIS A 35 -2.76 -1.05 -0.02
N ILE A 36 -2.03 -1.91 0.65
CA ILE A 36 -2.52 -3.16 1.23
C ILE A 36 -2.43 -3.07 2.75
N ILE A 37 -3.54 -3.31 3.43
CA ILE A 37 -3.60 -3.45 4.88
C ILE A 37 -3.42 -4.93 5.24
N ARG A 38 -2.61 -5.19 6.25
CA ARG A 38 -2.42 -6.49 6.87
C ARG A 38 -2.95 -6.44 8.31
N PHE A 39 -3.60 -7.49 8.75
CA PHE A 39 -4.06 -7.59 10.13
C PHE A 39 -3.84 -9.01 10.68
N LYS A 40 -3.80 -9.11 11.99
CA LYS A 40 -3.63 -10.35 12.74
C LYS A 40 -4.60 -10.37 13.91
N GLU A 41 -5.37 -11.43 14.00
CA GLU A 41 -6.18 -11.79 15.17
C GLU A 41 -5.41 -12.79 16.04
N GLU A 42 -5.56 -12.72 17.34
CA GLU A 42 -4.95 -13.66 18.27
C GLU A 42 -5.54 -15.07 18.13
N ASN A 43 -6.86 -15.13 17.92
CA ASN A 43 -7.63 -16.36 17.72
C ASN A 43 -8.96 -16.06 17.02
N THR A 44 -9.69 -17.10 16.66
CA THR A 44 -10.97 -16.99 15.92
C THR A 44 -12.11 -16.35 16.71
N ALA A 45 -11.96 -16.12 18.00
CA ALA A 45 -12.95 -15.45 18.85
C ALA A 45 -12.51 -14.03 19.24
N SER A 46 -11.44 -13.53 18.68
CA SER A 46 -10.94 -12.19 18.96
C SER A 46 -11.94 -11.12 18.52
N GLU A 47 -12.19 -10.15 19.40
CA GLU A 47 -12.99 -8.95 19.12
C GLU A 47 -12.12 -7.75 18.72
N SER A 48 -10.80 -7.95 18.65
CA SER A 48 -9.80 -6.96 18.26
C SER A 48 -8.69 -7.60 17.45
N PHE A 49 -7.97 -6.78 16.71
CA PHE A 49 -6.84 -7.22 15.89
C PHE A 49 -5.72 -6.17 15.91
N GLU A 50 -4.50 -6.64 15.75
CA GLU A 50 -3.35 -5.80 15.39
C GLU A 50 -3.34 -5.60 13.87
N TRP A 51 -2.90 -4.44 13.40
CA TRP A 51 -2.84 -4.17 11.98
C TRP A 51 -1.76 -3.16 11.62
N ASP A 52 -1.35 -3.20 10.38
CA ASP A 52 -0.47 -2.22 9.75
C ASP A 52 -0.80 -2.03 8.27
N ILE A 53 -0.10 -1.12 7.63
CA ILE A 53 -0.10 -1.04 6.18
C ILE A 53 1.10 -1.85 5.68
N TYR A 54 0.81 -2.98 5.07
CA TYR A 54 1.83 -3.91 4.58
C TYR A 54 2.64 -3.34 3.43
N LEU A 55 1.96 -2.74 2.45
CA LEU A 55 2.58 -2.25 1.22
C LEU A 55 1.87 -0.98 0.77
N PHE A 56 2.64 0.06 0.51
CA PHE A 56 2.19 1.27 -0.18
C PHE A 56 2.55 1.17 -1.66
N GLY A 57 1.54 1.21 -2.54
CA GLY A 57 1.77 1.38 -3.96
C GLY A 57 2.37 2.76 -4.26
N ALA A 58 3.28 2.84 -5.20
CA ALA A 58 3.89 4.07 -5.68
C ALA A 58 4.64 3.79 -6.98
N GLU A 59 4.92 4.82 -7.75
CA GLU A 59 5.94 4.78 -8.78
C GLU A 59 7.34 4.89 -8.16
N ALA A 60 8.30 4.24 -8.77
CA ALA A 60 9.69 4.22 -8.32
C ALA A 60 10.31 5.62 -8.17
N SER A 61 9.93 6.53 -9.05
CA SER A 61 10.44 7.90 -9.11
C SER A 61 9.84 8.87 -8.08
N MET A 62 8.77 8.46 -7.37
CA MET A 62 8.09 9.32 -6.41
C MET A 62 8.96 9.65 -5.20
N ASP A 63 8.63 10.78 -4.56
CA ASP A 63 9.28 11.20 -3.33
C ASP A 63 9.21 10.11 -2.23
N ALA A 64 10.27 9.98 -1.44
CA ALA A 64 10.41 8.93 -0.43
C ALA A 64 9.32 8.94 0.66
N ASN A 65 8.61 10.04 0.86
CA ASN A 65 7.46 10.11 1.77
C ASN A 65 6.11 9.85 1.08
N ILE A 66 6.15 9.47 -0.19
CA ILE A 66 5.06 8.86 -0.96
C ILE A 66 5.39 7.40 -1.24
N ASN A 67 6.57 7.12 -1.79
CA ASN A 67 7.09 5.76 -1.98
C ASN A 67 7.65 5.20 -0.65
N LEU A 68 6.76 5.00 0.31
CA LEU A 68 7.09 4.57 1.66
C LEU A 68 7.58 3.12 1.73
N SER A 69 7.22 2.30 0.77
CA SER A 69 7.68 0.92 0.65
C SER A 69 9.03 0.78 -0.03
N GLY A 70 9.56 1.86 -0.60
CA GLY A 70 10.87 1.85 -1.26
C GLY A 70 10.88 1.04 -2.55
N LEU A 71 9.78 1.12 -3.30
CA LEU A 71 9.63 0.43 -4.58
C LEU A 71 10.61 1.00 -5.62
N ASN A 72 10.95 0.19 -6.59
CA ASN A 72 11.84 0.52 -7.70
C ASN A 72 11.21 0.10 -9.05
N ASP A 73 11.87 0.37 -10.16
CA ASP A 73 11.35 0.13 -11.51
C ASP A 73 10.97 -1.34 -11.82
N ASN A 74 11.35 -2.29 -10.97
CA ASN A 74 11.00 -3.71 -11.16
C ASN A 74 9.76 -4.14 -10.35
N ASN A 75 9.38 -3.36 -9.33
CA ASN A 75 8.32 -3.73 -8.40
C ASN A 75 7.40 -2.57 -8.01
N ASP A 76 7.51 -1.43 -8.67
CA ASP A 76 6.56 -0.34 -8.50
C ASP A 76 5.16 -0.77 -8.95
N LEU A 77 4.15 -0.27 -8.26
CA LEU A 77 2.79 -0.73 -8.48
C LEU A 77 1.75 0.31 -8.13
N SER A 78 0.62 0.17 -8.79
CA SER A 78 -0.59 0.94 -8.52
C SER A 78 -1.81 0.02 -8.38
N SER A 79 -2.80 0.50 -7.66
CA SER A 79 -4.12 -0.14 -7.58
C SER A 79 -4.08 -1.65 -7.25
N PRO A 80 -3.45 -2.09 -6.14
CA PRO A 80 -3.49 -3.49 -5.76
C PRO A 80 -4.93 -3.94 -5.53
N ASP A 81 -5.36 -5.02 -6.18
CA ASP A 81 -6.73 -5.50 -6.18
C ASP A 81 -6.83 -6.97 -5.75
N GLY A 82 -6.69 -7.93 -6.65
CA GLY A 82 -6.78 -9.33 -6.33
C GLY A 82 -5.57 -9.82 -5.53
N MET A 83 -5.82 -10.66 -4.53
CA MET A 83 -4.75 -11.25 -3.71
C MET A 83 -5.02 -12.71 -3.40
N TRP A 84 -3.97 -13.52 -3.38
CA TRP A 84 -4.04 -14.92 -3.03
C TRP A 84 -2.73 -15.42 -2.41
N PHE A 85 -2.84 -16.24 -1.35
CA PHE A 85 -1.69 -16.92 -0.76
C PHE A 85 -1.51 -18.30 -1.39
N ASP A 86 -0.30 -18.57 -1.86
CA ASP A 86 0.02 -19.93 -2.30
C ASP A 86 0.37 -20.83 -1.09
N PRO A 87 0.44 -22.17 -1.30
CA PRO A 87 0.77 -23.10 -0.23
C PRO A 87 2.15 -22.93 0.41
N ARG A 88 3.03 -22.13 -0.19
CA ARG A 88 4.36 -21.79 0.34
C ARG A 88 4.32 -20.53 1.22
N GLY A 89 3.16 -19.85 1.29
CA GLY A 89 3.00 -18.61 2.04
C GLY A 89 3.41 -17.35 1.26
N VAL A 90 3.63 -17.46 -0.03
CA VAL A 90 3.85 -16.29 -0.90
C VAL A 90 2.52 -15.62 -1.18
N LEU A 91 2.46 -14.32 -0.97
CA LEU A 91 1.32 -13.49 -1.34
C LEU A 91 1.48 -13.06 -2.81
N TRP A 92 0.54 -13.48 -3.64
CA TRP A 92 0.40 -13.00 -5.01
C TRP A 92 -0.57 -11.83 -5.03
N ILE A 93 -0.15 -10.74 -5.68
CA ILE A 93 -0.88 -9.49 -5.78
C ILE A 93 -1.13 -9.22 -7.25
N GLN A 94 -2.38 -9.05 -7.63
CA GLN A 94 -2.76 -8.56 -8.95
C GLN A 94 -3.08 -7.08 -8.84
N THR A 95 -2.62 -6.30 -9.79
CA THR A 95 -2.94 -4.89 -9.87
C THR A 95 -4.02 -4.65 -10.94
N ASP A 96 -4.91 -3.73 -10.68
CA ASP A 96 -5.92 -3.24 -11.63
C ASP A 96 -5.65 -1.75 -11.86
N ASP A 97 -4.68 -1.51 -12.73
CA ASP A 97 -4.22 -0.17 -13.03
C ASP A 97 -5.31 0.64 -13.72
N GLY A 98 -5.92 1.53 -12.97
CA GLY A 98 -7.01 2.37 -13.46
C GLY A 98 -6.50 3.55 -14.28
N ALA A 99 -7.40 4.18 -15.03
CA ALA A 99 -7.13 5.29 -15.96
C ALA A 99 -6.50 6.56 -15.32
N TYR A 100 -6.20 6.53 -14.04
CA TYR A 100 -5.64 7.66 -13.30
C TYR A 100 -4.16 7.50 -12.97
N THR A 101 -3.60 6.39 -13.27
CA THR A 101 -2.43 5.99 -12.60
C THR A 101 -1.34 5.69 -13.52
N ASP A 102 -1.18 6.17 -14.70
CA ASP A 102 0.15 6.05 -14.61
C ASP A 102 0.96 5.22 -15.60
N VAL A 103 2.19 5.23 -15.37
CA VAL A 103 3.26 4.54 -16.08
C VAL A 103 3.45 3.08 -15.65
N THR A 104 2.79 2.62 -14.57
CA THR A 104 2.87 1.21 -14.18
C THR A 104 1.89 0.35 -14.96
N ASN A 105 2.25 -0.88 -15.26
CA ASN A 105 1.37 -1.81 -15.95
C ASN A 105 0.53 -2.63 -14.98
N CYS A 106 -0.61 -3.15 -15.46
CA CYS A 106 -1.27 -4.25 -14.76
C CYS A 106 -0.33 -5.43 -14.67
N MET A 107 -0.05 -5.89 -13.47
CA MET A 107 0.96 -6.91 -13.22
C MET A 107 0.52 -7.90 -12.15
N MET A 108 1.28 -8.97 -12.02
CA MET A 108 1.18 -9.91 -10.91
C MET A 108 2.51 -9.95 -10.17
N LEU A 109 2.48 -9.55 -8.91
CA LEU A 109 3.63 -9.47 -8.04
C LEU A 109 3.62 -10.59 -7.00
N ALA A 110 4.80 -11.03 -6.61
CA ALA A 110 4.99 -11.97 -5.51
C ALA A 110 5.60 -11.24 -4.30
N ALA A 111 5.06 -11.45 -3.11
CA ALA A 111 5.50 -10.79 -1.91
C ALA A 111 5.59 -11.76 -0.73
N LEU A 112 6.51 -11.51 0.19
CA LEU A 112 6.62 -12.25 1.45
C LEU A 112 5.91 -11.44 2.54
N PRO A 113 4.85 -11.98 3.17
CA PRO A 113 3.95 -11.18 4.00
C PRO A 113 4.54 -10.69 5.33
N GLY A 114 5.65 -11.27 5.80
CA GLY A 114 6.26 -10.87 7.08
C GLY A 114 5.28 -10.94 8.27
N GLN A 115 5.44 -10.03 9.23
CA GLN A 115 4.58 -9.94 10.42
C GLN A 115 4.06 -8.53 10.62
N VAL A 116 2.87 -8.39 11.20
CA VAL A 116 2.29 -7.09 11.56
C VAL A 116 3.29 -6.28 12.40
N GLY A 117 3.55 -5.05 11.98
CA GLY A 117 4.42 -4.10 12.67
C GLY A 117 5.93 -4.26 12.41
N ASP A 118 6.37 -5.16 11.55
CA ASP A 118 7.80 -5.43 11.31
C ASP A 118 8.54 -4.29 10.57
N GLY A 119 7.82 -3.41 9.88
CA GLY A 119 8.40 -2.25 9.19
C GLY A 119 8.53 -0.99 10.04
N GLY A 120 7.87 -0.93 11.18
CA GLY A 120 7.91 0.22 12.09
C GLY A 120 7.03 1.40 11.67
N VAL A 121 7.31 2.58 12.22
CA VAL A 121 6.50 3.79 11.97
C VAL A 121 7.08 4.58 10.80
N VAL A 122 6.23 4.96 9.87
CA VAL A 122 6.54 5.84 8.74
C VAL A 122 5.69 7.10 8.80
N THR A 123 6.17 8.17 8.19
CA THR A 123 5.45 9.44 8.10
C THR A 123 5.23 9.80 6.64
N THR A 124 4.01 10.08 6.28
CA THR A 124 3.62 10.46 4.93
C THR A 124 3.93 11.93 4.62
N SER A 125 3.86 12.31 3.36
CA SER A 125 4.09 13.68 2.89
C SER A 125 3.19 14.75 3.54
N ASN A 126 2.02 14.36 4.03
CA ASN A 126 1.10 15.24 4.76
C ASN A 126 1.22 15.13 6.30
N GLY A 127 2.28 14.52 6.79
CA GLY A 127 2.61 14.45 8.22
C GLY A 127 1.86 13.38 9.02
N GLN A 128 1.01 12.58 8.39
CA GLN A 128 0.31 11.48 9.07
C GLN A 128 1.29 10.35 9.39
N ALA A 129 1.43 9.99 10.66
CA ALA A 129 2.17 8.81 11.09
C ALA A 129 1.30 7.56 11.02
N THR A 130 1.88 6.45 10.61
CA THR A 130 1.22 5.15 10.57
C THR A 130 2.23 4.02 10.80
N ILE A 131 1.73 2.84 11.17
CA ILE A 131 2.55 1.64 11.25
C ILE A 131 2.58 1.01 9.86
N ALA A 132 3.76 0.75 9.36
CA ALA A 132 3.99 0.11 8.07
C ALA A 132 4.53 -1.32 8.25
N GLY A 133 4.32 -2.13 7.24
CA GLY A 133 4.91 -3.45 7.12
C GLY A 133 6.36 -3.43 6.68
N ALA A 134 6.91 -4.59 6.41
CA ALA A 134 8.24 -4.76 5.87
C ALA A 134 8.38 -4.06 4.51
N LYS A 135 9.57 -3.58 4.25
CA LYS A 135 9.90 -3.10 2.90
C LYS A 135 9.89 -4.27 1.93
N VAL A 136 9.36 -4.02 0.75
CA VAL A 136 9.51 -4.95 -0.37
C VAL A 136 10.98 -4.98 -0.76
N THR A 137 11.57 -6.16 -0.75
CA THR A 137 12.94 -6.37 -1.23
C THR A 137 12.91 -7.13 -2.53
N ASP A 138 13.71 -6.69 -3.48
CA ASP A 138 13.99 -7.47 -4.68
C ASP A 138 14.83 -8.68 -4.30
N GLU A 139 14.37 -9.87 -4.61
CA GLU A 139 15.17 -11.08 -4.70
C GLU A 139 15.01 -11.70 -6.08
#